data_e44b11509b285db3f6b8ee3614e13ba1
#
_entry.id   e44b11509b285db3f6b8ee3614e13ba1
#
_cell.length_a   1.000
_cell.length_b   1.000
_cell.length_c   1.000
_cell.angle_alpha   90.00
_cell.angle_beta   90.00
_cell.angle_gamma   90.00
#
_symmetry.space_group_name_H-M   'P 1'
#
loop_
_entity.id
_entity.type
_entity.pdbx_description
1 polymer ?
#
loop_
_entity_poly.entity_id
_entity_poly.type
_entity_poly.pdbx_seq_one_letter_code
_entity_poly.pdbx_strand_id
1 'polypeptide(L)'
;MQDFADFPAFSRIILHSFLHFDAVRGTKLKLLARRRQSSNLYSQTFMIIIRTRYFPFGSFYAINLFGIIFAKGGLDATTRRHEFIHTLQQREMLFILFYVWYVAEWFIKFIYYRNLRRAYHAISFEREAYEHDWDKEYINRRLHFAWIKSMIK
;
A
#
# COMPACT_ATOMS: atom_id res chain seq x y z
N MET A 1 -8.30 21.01 -10.79
CA MET A 1 -8.38 21.38 -9.36
C MET A 1 -9.76 20.90 -8.93
N GLN A 2 -9.84 19.67 -8.41
CA GLN A 2 -11.12 19.12 -7.93
C GLN A 2 -11.27 19.49 -6.46
N ASP A 3 -12.38 20.11 -6.15
CA ASP A 3 -12.66 20.66 -4.83
C ASP A 3 -12.64 19.61 -3.72
N PHE A 4 -12.01 19.98 -2.62
CA PHE A 4 -11.91 19.23 -1.35
C PHE A 4 -13.29 18.95 -0.69
N ALA A 5 -14.38 19.43 -1.31
CA ALA A 5 -15.72 19.36 -0.77
C ALA A 5 -16.39 17.97 -0.88
N ASP A 6 -15.92 17.12 -1.79
CA ASP A 6 -16.62 15.89 -2.18
C ASP A 6 -16.21 14.63 -1.38
N PHE A 7 -15.36 14.77 -0.35
CA PHE A 7 -15.00 13.63 0.48
C PHE A 7 -15.98 13.43 1.64
N PRO A 8 -16.41 12.19 1.91
CA PRO A 8 -17.26 11.88 3.05
C PRO A 8 -16.64 12.39 4.36
N ALA A 9 -17.45 12.92 5.26
CA ALA A 9 -17.03 13.51 6.54
C ALA A 9 -16.07 12.64 7.37
N PHE A 10 -16.18 11.35 7.23
CA PHE A 10 -15.31 10.34 7.89
C PHE A 10 -13.83 10.42 7.44
N SER A 11 -13.58 10.67 6.14
CA SER A 11 -12.23 10.85 5.62
C SER A 11 -11.57 12.12 6.14
N ARG A 12 -12.35 13.19 6.37
CA ARG A 12 -11.84 14.47 6.89
C ARG A 12 -11.40 14.37 8.34
N ILE A 13 -12.12 13.62 9.17
CA ILE A 13 -11.80 13.45 10.60
C ILE A 13 -10.48 12.67 10.76
N ILE A 14 -10.31 11.60 10.00
CA ILE A 14 -9.07 10.80 10.02
C ILE A 14 -7.89 11.62 9.50
N LEU A 15 -8.08 12.36 8.41
CA LEU A 15 -7.04 13.19 7.82
C LEU A 15 -6.61 14.32 8.78
N HIS A 16 -7.56 14.99 9.46
CA HIS A 16 -7.27 16.05 10.41
C HIS A 16 -6.52 15.56 11.65
N SER A 17 -6.88 14.37 12.15
CA SER A 17 -6.18 13.74 13.28
C SER A 17 -4.76 13.30 12.92
N PHE A 18 -4.55 12.84 11.68
CA PHE A 18 -3.21 12.44 11.19
C PHE A 18 -2.30 13.63 10.90
N LEU A 19 -2.81 14.71 10.30
CA LEU A 19 -2.02 15.92 10.01
C LEU A 19 -1.55 16.63 11.29
N HIS A 20 -2.35 16.58 12.37
CA HIS A 20 -1.95 17.15 13.66
C HIS A 20 -0.88 16.31 14.38
N PHE A 21 -0.84 14.98 14.12
CA PHE A 21 0.15 14.07 14.67
C PHE A 21 1.53 14.21 14.01
N ASP A 22 1.57 14.58 12.73
CA ASP A 22 2.80 14.75 11.96
C ASP A 22 3.58 16.03 12.31
N ALA A 23 2.89 17.10 12.71
CA ALA A 23 3.52 18.38 13.04
C ALA A 23 4.40 18.31 14.30
N VAL A 24 4.07 17.44 15.25
CA VAL A 24 4.81 17.31 16.53
C VAL A 24 6.01 16.35 16.41
N ARG A 25 6.02 15.45 15.40
CA ARG A 25 7.09 14.46 15.18
C ARG A 25 8.19 14.88 14.19
N GLY A 26 8.02 15.97 13.47
CA GLY A 26 8.87 16.34 12.34
C GLY A 26 10.35 16.59 12.68
N THR A 27 10.70 16.92 13.91
CA THR A 27 12.08 17.18 14.35
C THR A 27 12.80 15.92 14.84
N LYS A 28 12.11 15.01 15.52
CA LYS A 28 12.72 13.74 15.98
C LYS A 28 12.87 12.71 14.85
N LEU A 29 11.98 12.71 13.86
CA LEU A 29 12.05 11.78 12.73
C LEU A 29 13.20 12.06 11.78
N LYS A 30 13.60 13.31 11.56
CA LYS A 30 14.78 13.65 10.75
C LYS A 30 16.08 13.09 11.34
N LEU A 31 16.20 13.05 12.66
CA LEU A 31 17.38 12.47 13.33
C LEU A 31 17.38 10.94 13.27
N LEU A 32 16.21 10.28 13.39
CA LEU A 32 16.07 8.83 13.32
C LEU A 32 16.18 8.32 11.88
N ALA A 33 15.73 9.07 10.89
CA ALA A 33 15.90 8.74 9.48
C ALA A 33 17.39 8.74 9.06
N ARG A 34 18.19 9.67 9.58
CA ARG A 34 19.63 9.72 9.32
C ARG A 34 20.40 8.53 9.94
N ARG A 35 19.91 7.98 11.06
CA ARG A 35 20.49 6.80 11.72
C ARG A 35 20.09 5.47 11.06
N ARG A 36 19.00 5.45 10.31
CA ARG A 36 18.48 4.26 9.59
C ARG A 36 19.11 4.04 8.22
N GLN A 37 19.84 5.00 7.70
CA GLN A 37 20.52 4.92 6.40
C GLN A 37 21.74 3.97 6.41
N SER A 38 22.15 3.45 7.59
CA SER A 38 23.30 2.56 7.73
C SER A 38 22.96 1.08 7.95
N SER A 39 21.73 0.69 7.95
CA SER A 39 21.38 -0.73 8.09
C SER A 39 20.61 -1.23 6.88
N ASN A 40 21.29 -2.00 6.04
CA ASN A 40 20.73 -2.90 5.01
C ASN A 40 19.73 -3.92 5.57
N LEU A 41 18.97 -3.57 6.63
CA LEU A 41 18.05 -4.48 7.30
C LEU A 41 16.78 -4.74 6.47
N TYR A 42 16.46 -3.85 5.52
CA TYR A 42 15.30 -4.06 4.64
C TYR A 42 15.58 -5.04 3.49
N SER A 43 16.84 -5.30 3.22
CA SER A 43 17.28 -6.27 2.18
C SER A 43 16.98 -7.73 2.56
N GLN A 44 16.61 -8.02 3.80
CA GLN A 44 16.34 -9.37 4.28
C GLN A 44 14.96 -9.57 4.90
N THR A 45 13.98 -8.78 4.52
CA THR A 45 12.60 -9.18 4.80
C THR A 45 12.30 -10.37 3.90
N PHE A 46 12.39 -11.56 4.48
CA PHE A 46 12.10 -12.81 3.77
C PHE A 46 10.67 -12.75 3.25
N MET A 47 10.52 -12.49 1.95
CA MET A 47 9.24 -12.66 1.29
C MET A 47 9.03 -14.15 1.10
N ILE A 48 8.01 -14.69 1.75
CA ILE A 48 7.58 -16.06 1.53
C ILE A 48 6.78 -16.07 0.23
N ILE A 49 7.32 -16.72 -0.81
CA ILE A 49 6.64 -16.87 -2.10
C ILE A 49 6.26 -18.34 -2.26
N ILE A 50 4.98 -18.61 -2.32
CA ILE A 50 4.43 -19.94 -2.55
C ILE A 50 3.96 -20.02 -3.99
N ARG A 51 4.60 -20.89 -4.77
CA ARG A 51 4.17 -21.17 -6.15
C ARG A 51 3.03 -22.16 -6.12
N THR A 52 1.93 -21.82 -6.78
CA THR A 52 0.75 -22.67 -6.84
C THR A 52 0.12 -22.62 -8.22
N ARG A 53 -0.39 -23.76 -8.69
CA ARG A 53 -0.99 -23.88 -10.01
C ARG A 53 -2.42 -23.36 -10.06
N TYR A 54 -3.15 -23.45 -8.95
CA TYR A 54 -4.59 -23.23 -8.92
C TYR A 54 -5.01 -21.95 -8.19
N PHE A 55 -4.12 -21.35 -7.44
CA PHE A 55 -4.36 -20.12 -6.69
C PHE A 55 -3.28 -19.08 -7.00
N PRO A 56 -3.62 -17.77 -7.12
CA PRO A 56 -4.94 -17.15 -6.96
C PRO A 56 -5.92 -17.47 -8.12
N PHE A 57 -7.21 -17.39 -7.82
CA PHE A 57 -8.26 -17.69 -8.82
C PHE A 57 -8.40 -16.54 -9.83
N GLY A 58 -9.01 -16.87 -10.99
CA GLY A 58 -9.28 -15.88 -12.04
C GLY A 58 -8.04 -15.37 -12.76
N SER A 59 -8.06 -14.10 -13.12
CA SER A 59 -6.99 -13.44 -13.89
C SER A 59 -5.80 -12.96 -13.05
N PHE A 60 -5.86 -13.11 -11.74
CA PHE A 60 -4.75 -12.72 -10.88
C PHE A 60 -3.56 -13.65 -11.06
N TYR A 61 -2.38 -13.07 -11.26
CA TYR A 61 -1.13 -13.79 -11.39
C TYR A 61 -0.47 -14.03 -10.03
N ALA A 62 -0.52 -13.06 -9.16
CA ALA A 62 -0.05 -13.12 -7.79
C ALA A 62 -1.05 -12.46 -6.84
N ILE A 63 -1.00 -12.82 -5.57
CA ILE A 63 -1.76 -12.19 -4.49
C ILE A 63 -0.95 -12.28 -3.19
N ASN A 64 -0.96 -11.22 -2.42
CA ASN A 64 -0.30 -11.15 -1.13
C ASN A 64 -1.32 -11.28 -0.01
N LEU A 65 -1.23 -12.35 0.75
CA LEU A 65 -2.07 -12.58 1.92
C LEU A 65 -1.19 -12.70 3.17
N PHE A 66 -1.38 -11.80 4.12
CA PHE A 66 -0.65 -11.76 5.39
C PHE A 66 0.89 -11.75 5.23
N GLY A 67 1.39 -11.10 4.18
CA GLY A 67 2.82 -11.07 3.87
C GLY A 67 3.36 -12.31 3.17
N ILE A 68 2.49 -13.28 2.83
CA ILE A 68 2.80 -14.44 2.01
C ILE A 68 2.29 -14.22 0.60
N ILE A 69 3.16 -14.34 -0.38
CA ILE A 69 2.82 -14.14 -1.78
C ILE A 69 2.51 -15.50 -2.42
N PHE A 70 1.30 -15.64 -2.92
CA PHE A 70 0.89 -16.79 -3.73
C PHE A 70 0.95 -16.40 -5.20
N ALA A 71 1.66 -17.17 -6.02
CA ALA A 71 1.85 -16.85 -7.44
C ALA A 71 1.71 -18.08 -8.32
N LYS A 72 1.15 -17.90 -9.53
CA LYS A 72 0.99 -18.97 -10.54
C LYS A 72 2.28 -19.36 -11.23
N GLY A 73 3.35 -18.58 -11.02
CA GLY A 73 4.64 -18.82 -11.67
C GLY A 73 5.76 -17.99 -11.05
N GLY A 74 6.83 -17.76 -11.81
CA GLY A 74 7.92 -16.89 -11.40
C GLY A 74 7.50 -15.43 -11.39
N LEU A 75 7.83 -14.70 -10.33
CA LEU A 75 7.59 -13.27 -10.25
C LEU A 75 8.77 -12.51 -10.86
N ASP A 76 8.47 -11.59 -11.75
CA ASP A 76 9.44 -10.60 -12.22
C ASP A 76 9.77 -9.57 -11.12
N ALA A 77 10.79 -8.76 -11.34
CA ALA A 77 11.25 -7.81 -10.32
C ALA A 77 10.23 -6.72 -10.01
N THR A 78 9.40 -6.34 -10.97
CA THR A 78 8.34 -5.32 -10.81
C THR A 78 7.20 -5.86 -9.97
N THR A 79 6.64 -7.01 -10.35
CA THR A 79 5.59 -7.68 -9.59
C THR A 79 6.04 -7.99 -8.16
N ARG A 80 7.29 -8.42 -7.97
CA ARG A 80 7.84 -8.67 -6.64
C ARG A 80 7.87 -7.42 -5.78
N ARG A 81 8.26 -6.26 -6.34
CA ARG A 81 8.23 -4.98 -5.61
C ARG A 81 6.80 -4.54 -5.28
N HIS A 82 5.88 -4.70 -6.23
CA HIS A 82 4.46 -4.44 -6.04
C HIS A 82 3.92 -5.19 -4.81
N GLU A 83 4.10 -6.50 -4.78
CA GLU A 83 3.66 -7.34 -3.66
C GLU A 83 4.38 -7.00 -2.35
N PHE A 84 5.63 -6.58 -2.43
CA PHE A 84 6.37 -6.15 -1.25
C PHE A 84 5.83 -4.84 -0.66
N ILE A 85 5.40 -3.89 -1.51
CA ILE A 85 4.72 -2.67 -1.06
C ILE A 85 3.45 -3.06 -0.28
N HIS A 86 2.65 -4.00 -0.79
CA HIS A 86 1.49 -4.51 -0.07
C HIS A 86 1.85 -5.15 1.27
N THR A 87 2.95 -5.90 1.36
CA THR A 87 3.42 -6.44 2.64
C THR A 87 3.70 -5.33 3.66
N LEU A 88 4.31 -4.22 3.24
CA LEU A 88 4.57 -3.07 4.11
C LEU A 88 3.27 -2.40 4.56
N GLN A 89 2.32 -2.18 3.65
CA GLN A 89 1.00 -1.62 3.94
C GLN A 89 0.21 -2.50 4.93
N GLN A 90 0.23 -3.83 4.72
CA GLN A 90 -0.41 -4.79 5.63
C GLN A 90 0.18 -4.73 7.04
N ARG A 91 1.51 -4.64 7.16
CA ARG A 91 2.20 -4.53 8.46
C ARG A 91 1.87 -3.21 9.16
N GLU A 92 1.79 -2.11 8.43
CA GLU A 92 1.41 -0.79 8.96
C GLU A 92 0.00 -0.80 9.55
N MET A 93 -0.90 -1.57 8.95
CA MET A 93 -2.31 -1.67 9.33
C MET A 93 -2.64 -2.95 10.12
N LEU A 94 -1.63 -3.58 10.75
CA LEU A 94 -1.80 -4.79 11.57
C LEU A 94 -2.54 -5.91 10.81
N PHE A 95 -2.31 -6.03 9.51
CA PHE A 95 -2.89 -7.01 8.58
C PHE A 95 -4.42 -6.93 8.48
N ILE A 96 -5.17 -7.18 9.56
CA ILE A 96 -6.64 -7.23 9.56
C ILE A 96 -7.23 -5.90 9.11
N LEU A 97 -6.76 -4.79 9.66
CA LEU A 97 -7.24 -3.45 9.29
C LEU A 97 -6.97 -3.11 7.84
N PHE A 98 -5.88 -3.64 7.27
CA PHE A 98 -5.60 -3.49 5.84
C PHE A 98 -6.74 -4.08 4.99
N TYR A 99 -7.16 -5.31 5.26
CA TYR A 99 -8.21 -5.94 4.47
C TYR A 99 -9.57 -5.27 4.65
N VAL A 100 -9.89 -4.88 5.88
CA VAL A 100 -11.14 -4.14 6.15
C VAL A 100 -11.17 -2.84 5.35
N TRP A 101 -10.08 -2.06 5.40
CA TRP A 101 -9.98 -0.81 4.66
C TRP A 101 -9.98 -1.03 3.16
N TYR A 102 -9.21 -2.00 2.67
CA TYR A 102 -9.11 -2.35 1.26
C TYR A 102 -10.48 -2.67 0.65
N VAL A 103 -11.25 -3.54 1.32
CA VAL A 103 -12.57 -3.93 0.85
C VAL A 103 -13.56 -2.75 0.93
N ALA A 104 -13.52 -1.97 2.01
CA ALA A 104 -14.38 -0.78 2.15
C ALA A 104 -14.08 0.26 1.07
N GLU A 105 -12.81 0.57 0.82
CA GLU A 105 -12.41 1.52 -0.22
C GLU A 105 -12.77 1.00 -1.62
N TRP A 106 -12.51 -0.28 -1.89
CA TRP A 106 -12.91 -0.91 -3.14
C TRP A 106 -14.41 -0.80 -3.38
N PHE A 107 -15.23 -1.07 -2.37
CA PHE A 107 -16.69 -1.01 -2.48
C PHE A 107 -17.17 0.42 -2.76
N ILE A 108 -16.63 1.41 -2.07
CA ILE A 108 -16.93 2.85 -2.31
C ILE A 108 -16.57 3.23 -3.75
N LYS A 109 -15.36 2.85 -4.20
CA LYS A 109 -14.91 3.11 -5.57
C LYS A 109 -15.74 2.36 -6.60
N PHE A 110 -16.20 1.15 -6.29
CA PHE A 110 -17.09 0.39 -7.16
C PHE A 110 -18.46 1.07 -7.33
N ILE A 111 -19.05 1.56 -6.26
CA ILE A 111 -20.31 2.32 -6.34
C ILE A 111 -20.14 3.57 -7.23
N TYR A 112 -19.01 4.26 -7.07
CA TYR A 112 -18.70 5.47 -7.80
C TYR A 112 -18.43 5.21 -9.29
N TYR A 113 -17.53 4.28 -9.61
CA TYR A 113 -17.08 4.00 -10.98
C TYR A 113 -17.98 3.03 -11.74
N ARG A 114 -18.78 2.23 -11.04
CA ARG A 114 -19.59 1.13 -11.60
C ARG A 114 -18.81 0.18 -12.52
N ASN A 115 -17.52 0.05 -12.25
CA ASN A 115 -16.59 -0.78 -13.00
C ASN A 115 -15.59 -1.43 -12.04
N LEU A 116 -15.59 -2.76 -11.95
CA LEU A 116 -14.77 -3.53 -11.02
C LEU A 116 -13.27 -3.26 -11.19
N ARG A 117 -12.80 -3.27 -12.44
CA ARG A 117 -11.38 -3.07 -12.74
C ARG A 117 -10.93 -1.64 -12.40
N ARG A 118 -11.75 -0.65 -12.76
CA ARG A 118 -11.45 0.75 -12.45
C ARG A 118 -11.47 1.01 -10.95
N ALA A 119 -12.43 0.43 -10.23
CA ALA A 119 -12.51 0.50 -8.78
C ALA A 119 -11.25 -0.08 -8.13
N TYR A 120 -10.79 -1.25 -8.59
CA TYR A 120 -9.59 -1.90 -8.12
C TYR A 120 -8.35 -1.01 -8.27
N HIS A 121 -8.08 -0.51 -9.47
CA HIS A 121 -6.92 0.37 -9.72
C HIS A 121 -7.02 1.74 -9.03
N ALA A 122 -8.19 2.13 -8.56
CA ALA A 122 -8.42 3.37 -7.83
C ALA A 122 -8.23 3.26 -6.32
N ILE A 123 -8.06 2.02 -5.76
CA ILE A 123 -7.75 1.83 -4.35
C ILE A 123 -6.41 2.48 -4.02
N SER A 124 -6.35 3.20 -2.90
CA SER A 124 -5.14 3.94 -2.50
C SER A 124 -3.90 3.06 -2.34
N PHE A 125 -4.08 1.84 -1.85
CA PHE A 125 -3.01 0.85 -1.73
C PHE A 125 -2.48 0.40 -3.09
N GLU A 126 -3.38 0.09 -4.04
CA GLU A 126 -3.01 -0.29 -5.40
C GLU A 126 -2.33 0.86 -6.14
N ARG A 127 -2.85 2.08 -5.98
CA ARG A 127 -2.25 3.27 -6.60
C ARG A 127 -0.83 3.50 -6.12
N GLU A 128 -0.55 3.41 -4.82
CA GLU A 128 0.82 3.48 -4.32
C GLU A 128 1.69 2.39 -4.95
N ALA A 129 1.21 1.14 -4.97
CA ALA A 129 1.97 0.02 -5.49
C ALA A 129 2.30 0.20 -6.98
N TYR A 130 1.30 0.50 -7.83
CA TYR A 130 1.50 0.74 -9.27
C TYR A 130 2.32 2.00 -9.59
N GLU A 131 2.23 3.05 -8.77
CA GLU A 131 3.05 4.26 -8.96
C GLU A 131 4.54 3.99 -8.71
N HIS A 132 4.89 2.97 -7.93
CA HIS A 132 6.23 2.78 -7.41
C HIS A 132 6.85 1.41 -7.65
N ASP A 133 6.15 0.45 -8.25
CA ASP A 133 6.65 -0.91 -8.48
C ASP A 133 7.83 -0.97 -9.47
N TRP A 134 8.01 0.01 -10.33
CA TRP A 134 9.15 0.15 -11.23
C TRP A 134 10.41 0.72 -10.53
N ASP A 135 10.25 1.43 -9.40
CA ASP A 135 11.33 2.12 -8.70
C ASP A 135 12.04 1.20 -7.71
N LYS A 136 13.28 0.83 -8.02
CA LYS A 136 14.10 -0.09 -7.21
C LYS A 136 14.43 0.47 -5.82
N GLU A 137 14.53 1.81 -5.69
CA GLU A 137 14.91 2.47 -4.45
C GLU A 137 13.70 2.90 -3.60
N TYR A 138 12.49 2.77 -4.13
CA TYR A 138 11.29 3.23 -3.43
C TYR A 138 11.14 2.61 -2.04
N ILE A 139 11.34 1.32 -1.93
CA ILE A 139 11.20 0.59 -0.66
C ILE A 139 12.14 1.13 0.42
N ASN A 140 13.37 1.52 0.04
CA ASN A 140 14.36 2.06 0.97
C ASN A 140 14.02 3.47 1.49
N ARG A 141 13.27 4.26 0.71
CA ARG A 141 12.88 5.63 1.04
C ARG A 141 11.41 5.81 1.36
N ARG A 142 10.61 4.72 1.25
CA ARG A 142 9.18 4.73 1.52
C ARG A 142 8.91 5.18 2.96
N LEU A 143 8.03 6.15 3.11
CA LEU A 143 7.55 6.59 4.41
C LEU A 143 6.45 5.66 4.92
N HIS A 144 6.30 5.56 6.22
CA HIS A 144 5.15 4.87 6.80
C HIS A 144 3.85 5.54 6.35
N PHE A 145 2.83 4.73 6.07
CA PHE A 145 1.52 5.18 5.59
C PHE A 145 1.57 6.01 4.30
N ALA A 146 2.53 5.74 3.42
CA ALA A 146 2.69 6.46 2.14
C ALA A 146 1.44 6.38 1.26
N TRP A 147 0.64 5.30 1.36
CA TRP A 147 -0.61 5.08 0.65
C TRP A 147 -1.66 6.19 0.90
N ILE A 148 -1.59 6.88 2.04
CA ILE A 148 -2.51 7.99 2.35
C ILE A 148 -2.38 9.11 1.31
N LYS A 149 -1.18 9.37 0.79
CA LYS A 149 -0.98 10.35 -0.28
C LYS A 149 -1.70 9.97 -1.58
N SER A 150 -1.78 8.68 -1.84
CA SER A 150 -2.51 8.15 -3.01
C SER A 150 -4.03 8.20 -2.86
N MET A 151 -4.54 8.37 -1.64
CA MET A 151 -5.96 8.54 -1.35
C MET A 151 -6.49 9.91 -1.81
N ILE A 152 -5.63 10.94 -1.73
CA ILE A 152 -5.99 12.34 -1.95
C ILE A 152 -5.89 12.74 -3.44
N LYS A 153 -5.18 11.96 -4.24
CA LYS A 153 -5.06 12.16 -5.69
C LYS A 153 -6.29 11.62 -6.42
#